data_0846783326172960a2b4857f66870e40
#
_entry.id   0846783326172960a2b4857f66870e40
#
_cell.length_a   1.000
_cell.length_b   1.000
_cell.length_c   1.000
_cell.angle_alpha   90.00
_cell.angle_beta   90.00
_cell.angle_gamma   90.00
#
_symmetry.space_group_name_H-M   'P 1'
#
loop_
_entity.id
_entity.type
_entity.pdbx_description
1 polymer ?
#
loop_
_entity_poly.entity_id
_entity_poly.type
_entity_poly.pdbx_seq_one_letter_code
_entity_poly.pdbx_strand_id
1 'polypeptide(L)'
;MTEAKVEVYYSLQSDYCYFLLDRLLQLSQRQVAIVIQPILGGVLRLPERFKDRDELEQNYFLTDAARAADFFGLPYAPPNPSPITFKPGSLWVAEDEQPLNEYLYRLFVGSTRAGYGLEFLDKVGRMLWDGSTPDWDQGDNLKDKMREAGLDLEAILSSTSWENAKQTLDQNAAGILEAGHWGVPLMVFEEEPFYGQDRFDHLLWRMKRRAVL
;
A
#
# COMPACT_ATOMS: atom_id res chain seq x y z
N MET A 1 -22.15 -18.65 9.08
CA MET A 1 -21.87 -17.22 9.26
C MET A 1 -20.97 -16.82 8.10
N THR A 2 -21.30 -15.79 7.36
CA THR A 2 -20.39 -15.23 6.36
C THR A 2 -19.16 -14.71 7.07
N GLU A 3 -17.97 -15.10 6.58
CA GLU A 3 -16.70 -14.60 7.09
C GLU A 3 -16.67 -13.07 6.98
N ALA A 4 -16.27 -12.40 8.06
CA ALA A 4 -16.17 -10.96 8.04
C ALA A 4 -15.06 -10.52 7.08
N LYS A 5 -15.34 -9.50 6.28
CA LYS A 5 -14.44 -8.98 5.24
C LYS A 5 -14.13 -7.51 5.48
N VAL A 6 -12.87 -7.16 5.40
CA VAL A 6 -12.39 -5.76 5.33
C VAL A 6 -11.64 -5.56 4.03
N GLU A 7 -12.11 -4.63 3.21
CA GLU A 7 -11.38 -4.20 2.01
C GLU A 7 -10.38 -3.11 2.39
N VAL A 8 -9.18 -3.18 1.83
CA VAL A 8 -8.11 -2.24 2.15
C VAL A 8 -7.48 -1.71 0.88
N TYR A 9 -7.77 -0.46 0.54
CA TYR A 9 -7.06 0.26 -0.52
C TYR A 9 -5.66 0.61 -0.02
N TYR A 10 -4.68 -0.03 -0.61
CA TYR A 10 -3.30 0.01 -0.16
C TYR A 10 -2.35 0.46 -1.27
N SER A 11 -1.51 1.44 -0.97
CA SER A 11 -0.46 1.93 -1.88
C SER A 11 0.91 1.55 -1.35
N LEU A 12 1.75 0.97 -2.21
CA LEU A 12 3.16 0.67 -1.89
C LEU A 12 4.00 1.94 -1.66
N GLN A 13 3.51 3.10 -2.12
CA GLN A 13 4.20 4.39 -1.98
C GLN A 13 3.76 5.18 -0.73
N SER A 14 2.96 4.57 0.14
CA SER A 14 2.49 5.23 1.36
C SER A 14 3.09 4.57 2.60
N ASP A 15 3.88 5.31 3.34
CA ASP A 15 4.36 4.95 4.66
C ASP A 15 3.23 4.69 5.66
N TYR A 16 2.14 5.49 5.62
CA TYR A 16 0.97 5.22 6.46
C TYR A 16 0.27 3.89 6.12
N CYS A 17 0.39 3.40 4.88
CA CYS A 17 -0.02 2.03 4.55
C CYS A 17 0.90 1.01 5.21
N TYR A 18 2.22 1.24 5.17
CA TYR A 18 3.19 0.39 5.86
C TYR A 18 2.95 0.35 7.38
N PHE A 19 2.69 1.48 8.02
CA PHE A 19 2.39 1.52 9.45
C PHE A 19 1.10 0.79 9.85
N LEU A 20 0.22 0.51 8.90
CA LEU A 20 -0.99 -0.28 9.13
C LEU A 20 -0.76 -1.79 9.03
N LEU A 21 0.29 -2.24 8.33
CA LEU A 21 0.47 -3.62 7.88
C LEU A 21 0.40 -4.65 9.01
N ASP A 22 1.14 -4.46 10.10
CA ASP A 22 1.16 -5.41 11.23
C ASP A 22 -0.21 -5.59 11.85
N ARG A 23 -1.00 -4.51 11.92
CA ARG A 23 -2.37 -4.56 12.45
C ARG A 23 -3.33 -5.30 11.52
N LEU A 24 -3.14 -5.21 10.19
CA LEU A 24 -3.89 -6.01 9.23
C LEU A 24 -3.54 -7.50 9.34
N LEU A 25 -2.25 -7.83 9.48
CA LEU A 25 -1.79 -9.21 9.69
C LEU A 25 -2.38 -9.80 11.00
N GLN A 26 -2.40 -9.03 12.09
CA GLN A 26 -3.03 -9.47 13.34
C GLN A 26 -4.56 -9.63 13.21
N LEU A 27 -5.22 -8.77 12.44
CA LEU A 27 -6.66 -8.86 12.21
C LEU A 27 -7.02 -10.09 11.37
N SER A 28 -6.21 -10.43 10.36
CA SER A 28 -6.43 -11.63 9.53
C SER A 28 -6.37 -12.93 10.34
N GLN A 29 -5.54 -12.97 11.40
CA GLN A 29 -5.46 -14.13 12.31
C GLN A 29 -6.75 -14.33 13.15
N ARG A 30 -7.66 -13.36 13.17
CA ARG A 30 -8.95 -13.43 13.88
C ARG A 30 -10.11 -13.86 12.99
N GLN A 31 -9.83 -14.58 11.90
CA GLN A 31 -10.83 -15.04 10.93
C GLN A 31 -11.59 -13.88 10.25
N VAL A 32 -10.88 -12.78 10.01
CA VAL A 32 -11.35 -11.66 9.18
C VAL A 32 -10.62 -11.70 7.84
N ALA A 33 -11.38 -11.81 6.77
CA ALA A 33 -10.81 -11.76 5.42
C ALA A 33 -10.32 -10.33 5.12
N ILE A 34 -9.01 -10.17 4.90
CA ILE A 34 -8.42 -8.91 4.46
C ILE A 34 -8.28 -8.94 2.95
N VAL A 35 -9.05 -8.12 2.25
CA VAL A 35 -9.03 -8.03 0.79
C VAL A 35 -8.26 -6.79 0.38
N ILE A 36 -7.05 -7.01 -0.09
CA ILE A 36 -6.18 -5.92 -0.54
C ILE A 36 -6.64 -5.41 -1.92
N GLN A 37 -6.80 -4.09 -2.03
CA GLN A 37 -7.09 -3.36 -3.26
C GLN A 37 -5.87 -2.51 -3.63
N PRO A 38 -4.98 -3.01 -4.52
CA PRO A 38 -3.82 -2.26 -4.97
C PRO A 38 -4.22 -0.93 -5.61
N ILE A 39 -3.57 0.16 -5.20
CA ILE A 39 -3.85 1.47 -5.76
C ILE A 39 -2.57 2.31 -5.82
N LEU A 40 -2.37 3.06 -6.90
CA LEU A 40 -1.22 3.94 -7.06
C LEU A 40 -1.20 5.05 -5.99
N GLY A 41 -0.03 5.57 -5.70
CA GLY A 41 0.14 6.71 -4.80
C GLY A 41 -0.65 7.94 -5.24
N GLY A 42 -1.03 8.77 -4.26
CA GLY A 42 -1.84 9.97 -4.52
C GLY A 42 -1.20 10.93 -5.53
N VAL A 43 0.12 11.08 -5.50
CA VAL A 43 0.87 11.95 -6.43
C VAL A 43 0.74 11.52 -7.90
N LEU A 44 0.53 10.22 -8.17
CA LEU A 44 0.32 9.70 -9.51
C LEU A 44 -1.15 9.72 -9.95
N ARG A 45 -2.08 9.54 -9.02
CA ARG A 45 -3.52 9.49 -9.32
C ARG A 45 -4.19 10.85 -9.35
N LEU A 46 -3.73 11.76 -8.52
CA LEU A 46 -4.36 13.06 -8.25
C LEU A 46 -3.29 14.17 -8.21
N PRO A 47 -2.44 14.31 -9.25
CA PRO A 47 -1.30 15.23 -9.23
C PRO A 47 -1.71 16.67 -8.86
N GLU A 48 -2.90 17.10 -9.29
CA GLU A 48 -3.43 18.43 -8.99
C GLU A 48 -3.62 18.72 -7.49
N ARG A 49 -3.76 17.66 -6.65
CA ARG A 49 -3.87 17.81 -5.19
C ARG A 49 -2.51 17.95 -4.50
N PHE A 50 -1.43 17.63 -5.19
CA PHE A 50 -0.10 17.54 -4.59
C PHE A 50 0.88 18.60 -5.11
N LYS A 51 0.68 19.09 -6.34
CA LYS A 51 1.62 20.00 -7.02
C LYS A 51 1.90 21.31 -6.29
N ASP A 52 0.92 21.80 -5.52
CA ASP A 52 0.98 23.08 -4.82
C ASP A 52 1.34 22.93 -3.33
N ARG A 53 1.73 21.73 -2.90
CA ARG A 53 2.19 21.50 -1.51
C ARG A 53 3.50 22.21 -1.27
N ASP A 54 3.55 22.93 -0.17
CA ASP A 54 4.69 23.73 0.22
C ASP A 54 5.69 22.96 1.11
N GLU A 55 6.79 23.61 1.43
CA GLU A 55 7.85 23.06 2.28
C GLU A 55 7.35 22.80 3.71
N LEU A 56 6.40 23.58 4.21
CA LEU A 56 5.84 23.39 5.56
C LEU A 56 5.06 22.08 5.65
N GLU A 57 4.20 21.80 4.68
CA GLU A 57 3.47 20.53 4.59
C GLU A 57 4.42 19.34 4.43
N GLN A 58 5.46 19.49 3.61
CA GLN A 58 6.48 18.46 3.41
C GLN A 58 7.23 18.15 4.72
N ASN A 59 7.71 19.17 5.43
CA ASN A 59 8.43 19.02 6.67
C ASN A 59 7.57 18.39 7.77
N TYR A 60 6.30 18.78 7.85
CA TYR A 60 5.37 18.15 8.77
C TYR A 60 5.17 16.68 8.43
N PHE A 61 4.94 16.35 7.16
CA PHE A 61 4.76 14.96 6.71
C PHE A 61 5.95 14.06 7.10
N LEU A 62 7.19 14.52 6.83
CA LEU A 62 8.40 13.77 7.20
C LEU A 62 8.53 13.59 8.72
N THR A 63 8.22 14.63 9.48
CA THR A 63 8.24 14.57 10.95
C THR A 63 7.20 13.62 11.50
N ASP A 64 5.98 13.65 10.94
CA ASP A 64 4.88 12.81 11.38
C ASP A 64 5.10 11.34 11.03
N ALA A 65 5.63 11.05 9.85
CA ALA A 65 5.98 9.70 9.45
C ALA A 65 7.03 9.07 10.39
N ALA A 66 8.10 9.79 10.70
CA ALA A 66 9.11 9.33 11.65
C ALA A 66 8.52 9.09 13.05
N ARG A 67 7.68 10.00 13.53
CA ARG A 67 6.97 9.89 14.81
C ARG A 67 6.02 8.68 14.84
N ALA A 68 5.29 8.45 13.75
CA ALA A 68 4.38 7.31 13.65
C ALA A 68 5.14 5.97 13.70
N ALA A 69 6.27 5.88 12.99
CA ALA A 69 7.13 4.70 13.03
C ALA A 69 7.64 4.42 14.45
N ASP A 70 8.16 5.44 15.14
CA ASP A 70 8.63 5.35 16.52
C ASP A 70 7.50 4.93 17.47
N PHE A 71 6.32 5.55 17.34
CA PHE A 71 5.15 5.23 18.15
C PHE A 71 4.71 3.76 18.02
N PHE A 72 4.80 3.18 16.81
CA PHE A 72 4.47 1.78 16.57
C PHE A 72 5.67 0.82 16.81
N GLY A 73 6.85 1.33 17.09
CA GLY A 73 8.08 0.53 17.24
C GLY A 73 8.49 -0.18 15.95
N LEU A 74 8.21 0.42 14.78
CA LEU A 74 8.50 -0.15 13.47
C LEU A 74 9.85 0.36 12.94
N PRO A 75 10.69 -0.52 12.38
CA PRO A 75 11.83 -0.05 11.58
C PRO A 75 11.27 0.74 10.40
N TYR A 76 11.88 1.89 10.10
CA TYR A 76 11.38 2.77 9.06
C TYR A 76 12.50 3.51 8.34
N ALA A 77 12.52 3.38 7.04
CA ALA A 77 13.28 4.23 6.14
C ALA A 77 12.51 4.38 4.81
N PRO A 78 12.54 5.56 4.17
CA PRO A 78 12.00 5.71 2.83
C PRO A 78 12.67 4.73 1.86
N PRO A 79 11.92 4.17 0.88
CA PRO A 79 12.48 3.28 -0.12
C PRO A 79 13.66 3.91 -0.88
N ASN A 80 14.73 3.17 -1.05
CA ASN A 80 15.87 3.57 -1.84
C ASN A 80 16.25 2.46 -2.84
N PRO A 81 16.09 2.68 -4.18
CA PRO A 81 15.54 3.90 -4.79
C PRO A 81 14.04 4.09 -4.50
N SER A 82 13.56 5.34 -4.65
CA SER A 82 12.13 5.61 -4.59
C SER A 82 11.42 4.89 -5.74
N PRO A 83 10.28 4.18 -5.47
CA PRO A 83 9.48 3.59 -6.53
C PRO A 83 8.88 4.63 -7.48
N ILE A 84 8.72 5.87 -7.03
CA ILE A 84 8.26 6.98 -7.87
C ILE A 84 9.47 7.79 -8.32
N THR A 85 9.58 8.02 -9.63
CA THR A 85 10.49 9.01 -10.19
C THR A 85 9.85 10.37 -10.09
N PHE A 86 10.46 11.26 -9.29
CA PHE A 86 10.01 12.63 -9.11
C PHE A 86 10.81 13.60 -9.97
N LYS A 87 10.21 14.73 -10.31
CA LYS A 87 10.93 15.86 -10.92
C LYS A 87 12.00 16.37 -9.97
N PRO A 88 13.16 16.83 -10.48
CA PRO A 88 14.25 17.32 -9.66
C PRO A 88 13.79 18.37 -8.64
N GLY A 89 14.15 18.14 -7.37
CA GLY A 89 13.82 19.05 -6.26
C GLY A 89 12.38 18.95 -5.75
N SER A 90 11.57 18.02 -6.23
CA SER A 90 10.19 17.80 -5.75
C SER A 90 10.01 16.43 -5.11
N LEU A 91 9.15 16.36 -4.06
CA LEU A 91 8.60 15.12 -3.52
C LEU A 91 7.10 14.95 -3.89
N TRP A 92 6.55 15.90 -4.65
CA TRP A 92 5.11 15.95 -4.93
C TRP A 92 4.78 15.98 -6.41
N VAL A 93 5.78 16.21 -7.28
CA VAL A 93 5.56 16.24 -8.72
C VAL A 93 6.34 15.09 -9.36
N ALA A 94 5.61 14.10 -9.84
CA ALA A 94 6.18 12.94 -10.50
C ALA A 94 6.56 13.24 -11.97
N GLU A 95 7.55 12.51 -12.49
CA GLU A 95 7.82 12.43 -13.93
C GLU A 95 6.72 11.61 -14.62
N ASP A 96 6.63 11.74 -15.95
CA ASP A 96 5.63 11.03 -16.73
C ASP A 96 5.93 9.52 -16.82
N GLU A 97 7.23 9.15 -16.90
CA GLU A 97 7.67 7.77 -16.96
C GLU A 97 7.97 7.21 -15.56
N GLN A 98 7.39 6.06 -15.24
CA GLN A 98 7.43 5.44 -13.93
C GLN A 98 7.83 3.96 -13.98
N PRO A 99 9.02 3.60 -14.55
CA PRO A 99 9.34 2.20 -14.84
C PRO A 99 9.42 1.30 -13.59
N LEU A 100 10.01 1.77 -12.49
CA LEU A 100 10.07 1.01 -11.23
C LEU A 100 8.68 0.84 -10.60
N ASN A 101 7.86 1.88 -10.70
CA ASN A 101 6.50 1.84 -10.22
C ASN A 101 5.65 0.83 -11.00
N GLU A 102 5.71 0.88 -12.32
CA GLU A 102 5.01 -0.06 -13.20
C GLU A 102 5.41 -1.51 -12.92
N TYR A 103 6.70 -1.77 -12.77
CA TYR A 103 7.22 -3.08 -12.44
C TYR A 103 6.69 -3.60 -11.09
N LEU A 104 6.78 -2.79 -10.02
CA LEU A 104 6.25 -3.14 -8.70
C LEU A 104 4.74 -3.39 -8.70
N TYR A 105 3.98 -2.55 -9.41
CA TYR A 105 2.53 -2.71 -9.42
C TYR A 105 2.04 -3.86 -10.28
N ARG A 106 2.79 -4.29 -11.28
CA ARG A 106 2.53 -5.57 -11.96
C ARG A 106 2.65 -6.73 -10.98
N LEU A 107 3.71 -6.75 -10.16
CA LEU A 107 3.89 -7.75 -9.12
C LEU A 107 2.79 -7.69 -8.06
N PHE A 108 2.46 -6.51 -7.57
CA PHE A 108 1.45 -6.32 -6.53
C PHE A 108 0.05 -6.73 -6.99
N VAL A 109 -0.40 -6.26 -8.15
CA VAL A 109 -1.70 -6.63 -8.73
C VAL A 109 -1.74 -8.13 -9.02
N GLY A 110 -0.69 -8.69 -9.63
CA GLY A 110 -0.61 -10.11 -9.94
C GLY A 110 -0.67 -10.97 -8.69
N SER A 111 0.07 -10.61 -7.64
CA SER A 111 0.05 -11.29 -6.34
C SER A 111 -1.33 -11.24 -5.67
N THR A 112 -1.99 -10.09 -5.73
CA THR A 112 -3.35 -9.92 -5.19
C THR A 112 -4.37 -10.77 -5.95
N ARG A 113 -4.29 -10.82 -7.27
CA ARG A 113 -5.15 -11.70 -8.11
C ARG A 113 -4.91 -13.19 -7.83
N ALA A 114 -3.69 -13.56 -7.49
CA ALA A 114 -3.33 -14.92 -7.07
C ALA A 114 -3.80 -15.27 -5.64
N GLY A 115 -4.36 -14.30 -4.90
CA GLY A 115 -4.82 -14.49 -3.51
C GLY A 115 -3.75 -14.28 -2.44
N TYR A 116 -2.58 -13.74 -2.81
CA TYR A 116 -1.41 -13.53 -1.93
C TYR A 116 -1.12 -12.05 -1.67
N GLY A 117 -2.16 -11.20 -1.69
CA GLY A 117 -1.96 -9.76 -1.52
C GLY A 117 -1.37 -9.37 -0.18
N LEU A 118 -1.82 -10.00 0.91
CA LEU A 118 -1.34 -9.70 2.25
C LEU A 118 0.08 -10.26 2.50
N GLU A 119 0.38 -11.47 2.01
CA GLU A 119 1.70 -12.09 2.05
C GLU A 119 2.73 -11.30 1.24
N PHE A 120 2.33 -10.81 0.07
CA PHE A 120 3.16 -9.90 -0.74
C PHE A 120 3.50 -8.63 0.05
N LEU A 121 2.53 -8.02 0.71
CA LEU A 121 2.77 -6.82 1.52
C LEU A 121 3.67 -7.12 2.72
N ASP A 122 3.51 -8.28 3.37
CA ASP A 122 4.36 -8.68 4.50
C ASP A 122 5.83 -8.85 4.10
N LYS A 123 6.13 -9.27 2.89
CA LYS A 123 7.51 -9.49 2.43
C LYS A 123 8.03 -8.33 1.60
N VAL A 124 7.39 -8.04 0.48
CA VAL A 124 7.83 -6.98 -0.45
C VAL A 124 7.49 -5.59 0.06
N GLY A 125 6.27 -5.39 0.54
CA GLY A 125 5.86 -4.09 1.10
C GLY A 125 6.72 -3.69 2.29
N ARG A 126 7.02 -4.64 3.19
CA ARG A 126 7.90 -4.40 4.34
C ARG A 126 9.33 -4.07 3.91
N MET A 127 9.92 -4.85 3.01
CA MET A 127 11.25 -4.61 2.45
C MET A 127 11.44 -3.20 1.92
N LEU A 128 10.39 -2.62 1.31
CA LEU A 128 10.45 -1.27 0.78
C LEU A 128 10.62 -0.20 1.88
N TRP A 129 10.07 -0.43 3.08
CA TRP A 129 9.93 0.62 4.10
C TRP A 129 10.72 0.37 5.39
N ASP A 130 11.26 -0.82 5.62
CA ASP A 130 11.95 -1.16 6.88
C ASP A 130 13.44 -0.79 6.91
N GLY A 131 13.98 -0.32 5.79
CA GLY A 131 15.39 0.04 5.66
C GLY A 131 16.37 -1.13 5.63
N SER A 132 15.88 -2.38 5.65
CA SER A 132 16.74 -3.57 5.67
C SER A 132 17.42 -3.86 4.33
N THR A 133 16.85 -3.37 3.24
CA THR A 133 17.26 -3.71 1.87
C THR A 133 17.39 -2.44 1.02
N PRO A 134 18.48 -1.66 1.19
CA PRO A 134 18.81 -0.61 0.24
C PRO A 134 19.05 -1.24 -1.14
N ASP A 135 18.77 -0.51 -2.23
CA ASP A 135 18.84 -1.03 -3.60
C ASP A 135 17.96 -2.28 -3.81
N TRP A 136 16.74 -2.22 -3.26
CA TRP A 136 15.75 -3.31 -3.30
C TRP A 136 15.41 -3.79 -4.72
N ASP A 137 15.63 -2.95 -5.73
CA ASP A 137 15.40 -3.21 -7.16
C ASP A 137 16.57 -3.98 -7.83
N GLN A 138 17.67 -4.20 -7.11
CA GLN A 138 18.88 -4.86 -7.66
C GLN A 138 18.97 -6.33 -7.27
N GLY A 139 19.70 -7.08 -8.08
CA GLY A 139 19.96 -8.49 -7.82
C GLY A 139 18.69 -9.34 -7.69
N ASP A 140 18.69 -10.24 -6.72
CA ASP A 140 17.59 -11.15 -6.46
C ASP A 140 16.67 -10.69 -5.31
N ASN A 141 16.81 -9.46 -4.80
CA ASN A 141 16.09 -8.97 -3.63
C ASN A 141 14.56 -9.16 -3.76
N LEU A 142 13.97 -8.65 -4.84
CA LEU A 142 12.52 -8.82 -5.09
C LEU A 142 12.14 -10.29 -5.29
N LYS A 143 12.95 -11.05 -6.03
CA LYS A 143 12.70 -12.48 -6.29
C LYS A 143 12.71 -13.29 -5.00
N ASP A 144 13.65 -13.02 -4.11
CA ASP A 144 13.74 -13.69 -2.82
C ASP A 144 12.54 -13.34 -1.93
N LYS A 145 12.14 -12.08 -1.88
CA LYS A 145 10.95 -11.66 -1.10
C LYS A 145 9.65 -12.21 -1.69
N MET A 146 9.52 -12.29 -3.00
CA MET A 146 8.39 -12.95 -3.65
C MET A 146 8.34 -14.43 -3.28
N ARG A 147 9.49 -15.13 -3.28
CA ARG A 147 9.57 -16.54 -2.86
C ARG A 147 9.20 -16.71 -1.38
N GLU A 148 9.65 -15.81 -0.49
CA GLU A 148 9.25 -15.80 0.92
C GLU A 148 7.74 -15.60 1.09
N ALA A 149 7.09 -14.86 0.18
CA ALA A 149 5.63 -14.69 0.13
C ALA A 149 4.89 -15.89 -0.49
N GLY A 150 5.61 -16.95 -0.90
CA GLY A 150 5.02 -18.11 -1.57
C GLY A 150 4.71 -17.90 -3.06
N LEU A 151 5.36 -16.92 -3.70
CA LEU A 151 5.11 -16.50 -5.07
C LEU A 151 6.34 -16.71 -5.95
N ASP A 152 6.10 -17.00 -7.22
CA ASP A 152 7.14 -16.99 -8.26
C ASP A 152 7.06 -15.69 -9.05
N LEU A 153 8.13 -14.91 -9.01
CA LEU A 153 8.22 -13.59 -9.65
C LEU A 153 7.96 -13.65 -11.15
N GLU A 154 8.60 -14.61 -11.84
CA GLU A 154 8.50 -14.74 -13.30
C GLU A 154 7.10 -15.19 -13.72
N ALA A 155 6.47 -16.08 -12.95
CA ALA A 155 5.10 -16.52 -13.20
C ALA A 155 4.11 -15.36 -13.04
N ILE A 156 4.27 -14.52 -12.01
CA ILE A 156 3.44 -13.33 -11.80
C ILE A 156 3.63 -12.33 -12.95
N LEU A 157 4.87 -12.03 -13.34
CA LEU A 157 5.14 -11.11 -14.45
C LEU A 157 4.61 -11.62 -15.79
N SER A 158 4.70 -12.94 -16.03
CA SER A 158 4.19 -13.56 -17.25
C SER A 158 2.67 -13.52 -17.35
N SER A 159 1.98 -13.60 -16.22
CA SER A 159 0.51 -13.58 -16.14
C SER A 159 -0.09 -12.18 -16.04
N THR A 160 0.72 -11.16 -15.74
CA THR A 160 0.24 -9.80 -15.47
C THR A 160 1.00 -8.77 -16.31
N SER A 161 0.43 -8.37 -17.46
CA SER A 161 0.95 -7.23 -18.23
C SER A 161 0.67 -5.91 -17.51
N TRP A 162 1.41 -4.85 -17.91
CA TRP A 162 1.14 -3.51 -17.35
C TRP A 162 -0.29 -3.04 -17.67
N GLU A 163 -0.78 -3.26 -18.90
CA GLU A 163 -2.16 -2.92 -19.27
C GLU A 163 -3.19 -3.58 -18.35
N ASN A 164 -3.02 -4.87 -18.08
CA ASN A 164 -3.92 -5.60 -17.18
C ASN A 164 -3.82 -5.11 -15.72
N ALA A 165 -2.63 -4.79 -15.26
CA ALA A 165 -2.42 -4.21 -13.93
C ALA A 165 -3.05 -2.83 -13.85
N LYS A 166 -2.81 -1.97 -14.85
CA LYS A 166 -3.37 -0.62 -14.93
C LYS A 166 -4.89 -0.62 -14.91
N GLN A 167 -5.53 -1.53 -15.65
CA GLN A 167 -6.99 -1.66 -15.63
C GLN A 167 -7.51 -1.92 -14.20
N THR A 168 -6.86 -2.80 -13.42
CA THR A 168 -7.23 -3.04 -12.01
C THR A 168 -7.01 -1.81 -11.16
N LEU A 169 -5.88 -1.12 -11.34
CA LEU A 169 -5.56 0.10 -10.61
C LEU A 169 -6.55 1.23 -10.89
N ASP A 170 -6.99 1.38 -12.14
CA ASP A 170 -8.00 2.36 -12.54
C ASP A 170 -9.38 2.01 -11.93
N GLN A 171 -9.76 0.74 -11.91
CA GLN A 171 -10.97 0.27 -11.23
C GLN A 171 -10.92 0.55 -9.73
N ASN A 172 -9.80 0.25 -9.07
CA ASN A 172 -9.62 0.52 -7.66
C ASN A 172 -9.58 2.04 -7.36
N ALA A 173 -9.07 2.84 -8.31
CA ALA A 173 -9.10 4.30 -8.19
C ALA A 173 -10.52 4.88 -8.28
N ALA A 174 -11.41 4.27 -9.05
CA ALA A 174 -12.83 4.59 -9.04
C ALA A 174 -13.50 4.09 -7.74
N GLY A 175 -13.25 2.83 -7.38
CA GLY A 175 -13.85 2.21 -6.19
C GLY A 175 -13.52 2.92 -4.88
N ILE A 176 -12.31 3.45 -4.70
CA ILE A 176 -11.96 4.20 -3.48
C ILE A 176 -12.77 5.50 -3.36
N LEU A 177 -13.13 6.14 -4.49
CA LEU A 177 -13.97 7.32 -4.49
C LEU A 177 -15.43 6.97 -4.18
N GLU A 178 -15.93 5.87 -4.74
CA GLU A 178 -17.27 5.33 -4.44
C GLU A 178 -17.38 4.93 -2.96
N ALA A 179 -16.30 4.41 -2.37
CA ALA A 179 -16.22 4.11 -0.93
C ALA A 179 -16.18 5.38 -0.04
N GLY A 180 -16.11 6.57 -0.62
CA GLY A 180 -16.29 7.84 0.08
C GLY A 180 -14.99 8.59 0.43
N HIS A 181 -13.82 8.12 0.01
CA HIS A 181 -12.57 8.86 0.23
C HIS A 181 -11.56 8.62 -0.91
N TRP A 182 -10.59 9.53 -1.06
CA TRP A 182 -9.54 9.44 -2.08
C TRP A 182 -8.18 8.99 -1.54
N GLY A 183 -7.94 9.13 -0.25
CA GLY A 183 -6.63 8.89 0.40
C GLY A 183 -6.44 7.46 0.85
N VAL A 184 -5.19 7.07 1.09
CA VAL A 184 -4.78 5.74 1.55
C VAL A 184 -3.96 5.83 2.85
N PRO A 185 -3.97 4.75 3.67
CA PRO A 185 -4.83 3.56 3.56
C PRO A 185 -6.31 3.89 3.77
N LEU A 186 -7.19 3.27 3.02
CA LEU A 186 -8.62 3.28 3.28
C LEU A 186 -9.08 1.86 3.58
N MET A 187 -9.62 1.64 4.76
CA MET A 187 -10.27 0.38 5.15
C MET A 187 -11.78 0.52 4.99
N VAL A 188 -12.44 -0.47 4.41
CA VAL A 188 -13.90 -0.47 4.23
C VAL A 188 -14.47 -1.73 4.88
N PHE A 189 -15.42 -1.55 5.78
CA PHE A 189 -16.15 -2.62 6.44
C PHE A 189 -17.65 -2.35 6.38
N GLU A 190 -18.43 -3.26 5.79
CA GLU A 190 -19.88 -3.10 5.58
C GLU A 190 -20.24 -1.73 4.95
N GLU A 191 -19.53 -1.35 3.88
CA GLU A 191 -19.67 -0.09 3.15
C GLU A 191 -19.27 1.17 3.94
N GLU A 192 -18.83 1.03 5.21
CA GLU A 192 -18.36 2.14 6.03
C GLU A 192 -16.85 2.36 5.84
N PRO A 193 -16.40 3.55 5.39
CA PRO A 193 -14.98 3.84 5.17
C PRO A 193 -14.29 4.32 6.45
N PHE A 194 -13.04 3.88 6.64
CA PHE A 194 -12.13 4.30 7.71
C PHE A 194 -10.81 4.75 7.08
N TYR A 195 -10.64 6.05 6.90
CA TYR A 195 -9.47 6.63 6.27
C TYR A 195 -8.35 6.89 7.26
N GLY A 196 -7.17 6.42 6.91
CA GLY A 196 -5.94 6.61 7.69
C GLY A 196 -5.65 5.43 8.63
N GLN A 197 -4.38 5.20 8.86
CA GLN A 197 -3.90 4.15 9.73
C GLN A 197 -4.35 4.35 11.19
N ASP A 198 -4.60 5.58 11.59
CA ASP A 198 -5.07 6.00 12.92
C ASP A 198 -6.57 5.73 13.15
N ARG A 199 -7.32 5.33 12.12
CA ARG A 199 -8.73 4.91 12.22
C ARG A 199 -8.89 3.40 12.42
N PHE A 200 -7.82 2.65 12.53
CA PHE A 200 -7.88 1.20 12.75
C PHE A 200 -8.64 0.82 14.04
N ASP A 201 -8.44 1.56 15.12
CA ASP A 201 -9.16 1.30 16.37
C ASP A 201 -10.66 1.61 16.26
N HIS A 202 -11.06 2.57 15.43
CA HIS A 202 -12.45 2.84 15.11
C HIS A 202 -13.07 1.69 14.30
N LEU A 203 -12.32 1.12 13.34
CA LEU A 203 -12.73 -0.09 12.63
C LEU A 203 -12.95 -1.25 13.60
N LEU A 204 -11.99 -1.55 14.50
CA LEU A 204 -12.14 -2.62 15.49
C LEU A 204 -13.35 -2.39 16.41
N TRP A 205 -13.57 -1.14 16.84
CA TRP A 205 -14.74 -0.78 17.63
C TRP A 205 -16.04 -1.06 16.87
N ARG A 206 -16.11 -0.70 15.57
CA ARG A 206 -17.27 -0.96 14.74
C ARG A 206 -17.53 -2.46 14.59
N MET A 207 -16.49 -3.25 14.30
CA MET A 207 -16.59 -4.70 14.16
C MET A 207 -17.09 -5.38 15.43
N LYS A 208 -16.62 -4.94 16.61
CA LYS A 208 -17.15 -5.41 17.92
C LYS A 208 -18.62 -5.08 18.09
N ARG A 209 -19.06 -3.90 17.70
CA ARG A 209 -20.48 -3.48 17.75
C ARG A 209 -21.38 -4.33 16.83
N ARG A 210 -20.82 -4.92 15.79
CA ARG A 210 -21.49 -5.86 14.88
C ARG A 210 -21.36 -7.32 15.29
N ALA A 211 -20.75 -7.59 16.43
CA ALA A 211 -20.48 -8.94 16.96
C ALA A 211 -19.66 -9.82 15.96
N VAL A 212 -18.70 -9.20 15.27
CA VAL A 212 -17.79 -9.84 14.33
C VAL A 212 -16.45 -10.18 14.98
N LEU A 213 -16.06 -9.47 16.03
CA LEU A 213 -14.86 -9.68 16.86
C LEU A 213 -15.21 -9.96 18.30
#